data_7b583cee24110ca2ad0af9e56f48d35e
#
_entry.id   7b583cee24110ca2ad0af9e56f48d35e
#
_cell.length_a   1.000
_cell.length_b   1.000
_cell.length_c   1.000
_cell.angle_alpha   90.00
_cell.angle_beta   90.00
_cell.angle_gamma   90.00
#
_symmetry.space_group_name_H-M   'P 1'
#
loop_
_entity.id
_entity.type
_entity.pdbx_description
1 polymer ?
#
loop_
_entity_poly.entity_id
_entity_poly.type
_entity_poly.pdbx_seq_one_letter_code
_entity_poly.pdbx_strand_id
1 'polypeptide(L)'
;SVEELLLPSGCSLIGIELTNDAIELPSFHHPRCAAYILGPERGILSDQMLDCCDYVVKIPMRFSINVGLAGALVMYDRMLSMGRFAPRSQRPGGPVDAMPVPVFGQPAWVRKNRSKNR
;
A
#
# COMPACT_ATOMS: atom_id res chain seq x y z
N SER A 1 -2.47 -13.26 18.57
CA SER A 1 -3.45 -14.20 18.03
C SER A 1 -4.29 -13.53 16.94
N VAL A 2 -4.64 -14.26 15.91
CA VAL A 2 -5.51 -13.78 14.84
C VAL A 2 -6.86 -13.34 15.38
N GLU A 3 -7.38 -14.05 16.36
CA GLU A 3 -8.67 -13.76 16.96
C GLU A 3 -8.68 -12.46 17.75
N GLU A 4 -7.51 -11.98 18.13
CA GLU A 4 -7.37 -10.71 18.86
C GLU A 4 -7.27 -9.52 17.93
N LEU A 5 -7.22 -9.75 16.63
CA LEU A 5 -7.08 -8.68 15.64
C LEU A 5 -8.41 -7.96 15.46
N LEU A 6 -8.46 -6.72 15.92
CA LEU A 6 -9.65 -5.88 15.81
C LEU A 6 -9.45 -4.85 14.72
N LEU A 7 -10.27 -4.93 13.67
CA LEU A 7 -10.21 -3.99 12.56
C LEU A 7 -11.49 -3.16 12.50
N PRO A 8 -11.40 -1.92 12.04
CA PRO A 8 -12.61 -1.11 11.81
C PRO A 8 -13.54 -1.79 10.82
N SER A 9 -14.82 -1.56 10.96
CA SER A 9 -15.81 -2.06 10.02
C SER A 9 -15.50 -1.58 8.61
N GLY A 10 -15.57 -2.49 7.65
CA GLY A 10 -15.28 -2.18 6.25
C GLY A 10 -13.81 -2.16 5.90
N CYS A 11 -12.94 -2.48 6.85
CA CYS A 11 -11.50 -2.53 6.59
C CYS A 11 -11.11 -3.90 6.04
N SER A 12 -10.44 -3.91 4.89
CA SER A 12 -9.94 -5.15 4.28
C SER A 12 -8.57 -5.49 4.84
N LEU A 13 -8.33 -6.76 5.09
CA LEU A 13 -7.06 -7.26 5.58
C LEU A 13 -6.26 -7.84 4.42
N ILE A 14 -5.06 -7.34 4.22
CA ILE A 14 -4.20 -7.72 3.10
C ILE A 14 -2.91 -8.31 3.64
N GLY A 15 -2.65 -9.57 3.30
CA GLY A 15 -1.39 -10.22 3.67
C GLY A 15 -0.35 -10.01 2.58
N ILE A 16 0.87 -9.73 2.99
CA ILE A 16 2.00 -9.58 2.06
C ILE A 16 2.85 -10.84 2.19
N GLU A 17 2.73 -11.72 1.20
CA GLU A 17 3.40 -13.01 1.25
C GLU A 17 3.68 -13.52 -0.16
N LEU A 18 4.79 -14.23 -0.31
CA LEU A 18 5.18 -14.82 -1.59
C LEU A 18 4.51 -16.20 -1.73
N THR A 19 3.29 -16.23 -2.26
CA THR A 19 2.58 -17.47 -2.56
C THR A 19 2.24 -17.51 -4.05
N ASN A 20 2.01 -18.73 -4.59
CA ASN A 20 1.80 -18.89 -6.02
C ASN A 20 0.52 -18.21 -6.52
N ASP A 21 -0.49 -18.15 -5.69
CA ASP A 21 -1.80 -17.58 -6.02
C ASP A 21 -1.97 -16.14 -5.52
N ALA A 22 -0.92 -15.54 -4.98
CA ALA A 22 -0.99 -14.15 -4.54
C ALA A 22 -1.06 -13.19 -5.75
N ILE A 23 -1.74 -12.07 -5.55
CA ILE A 23 -1.83 -11.03 -6.57
C ILE A 23 -0.50 -10.27 -6.60
N GLU A 24 0.03 -10.02 -7.78
CA GLU A 24 1.23 -9.21 -7.89
C GLU A 24 0.94 -7.75 -7.55
N LEU A 25 1.79 -7.15 -6.72
CA LEU A 25 1.57 -5.79 -6.23
C LEU A 25 1.27 -4.77 -7.34
N PRO A 26 1.99 -4.76 -8.48
CA PRO A 26 1.69 -3.79 -9.54
C PRO A 26 0.29 -3.90 -10.13
N SER A 27 -0.33 -5.07 -9.97
CA SER A 27 -1.67 -5.34 -10.51
C SER A 27 -2.76 -5.29 -9.45
N PHE A 28 -2.42 -4.95 -8.21
CA PHE A 28 -3.37 -4.95 -7.11
C PHE A 28 -4.09 -3.61 -6.99
N HIS A 29 -5.41 -3.67 -6.91
CA HIS A 29 -6.22 -2.49 -6.63
C HIS A 29 -6.40 -2.37 -5.13
N HIS A 30 -5.77 -1.38 -4.53
CA HIS A 30 -5.81 -1.18 -3.08
C HIS A 30 -7.21 -0.80 -2.61
N PRO A 31 -7.74 -1.47 -1.57
CA PRO A 31 -8.98 -1.04 -0.96
C PRO A 31 -8.84 0.33 -0.30
N ARG A 32 -9.93 1.04 -0.24
CA ARG A 32 -9.96 2.37 0.35
C ARG A 32 -9.57 2.34 1.83
N CYS A 33 -10.11 1.37 2.56
CA CYS A 33 -9.75 1.12 3.96
C CYS A 33 -9.06 -0.23 4.03
N ALA A 34 -7.80 -0.25 4.42
CA ALA A 34 -7.00 -1.46 4.38
C ALA A 34 -6.02 -1.53 5.53
N ALA A 35 -5.82 -2.74 6.02
CA ALA A 35 -4.75 -3.06 6.95
C ALA A 35 -3.84 -4.09 6.28
N TYR A 36 -2.54 -3.87 6.37
CA TYR A 36 -1.54 -4.73 5.72
C TYR A 36 -0.79 -5.51 6.78
N ILE A 37 -0.69 -6.82 6.58
CA ILE A 37 0.06 -7.70 7.47
C ILE A 37 1.29 -8.20 6.73
N LEU A 38 2.46 -7.97 7.32
CA LEU A 38 3.72 -8.48 6.79
C LEU A 38 4.14 -9.67 7.63
N GLY A 39 4.76 -10.65 6.98
CA GLY A 39 5.30 -11.80 7.66
C GLY A 39 6.50 -11.44 8.53
N PRO A 40 6.90 -12.35 9.42
CA PRO A 40 8.12 -12.13 10.20
C PRO A 40 9.35 -12.10 9.30
N GLU A 41 10.42 -11.50 9.80
CA GLU A 41 11.68 -11.42 9.03
C GLU A 41 12.16 -12.78 8.54
N ARG A 42 11.94 -13.80 9.35
CA ARG A 42 12.27 -15.17 8.99
C ARG A 42 11.01 -16.02 9.08
N GLY A 43 10.64 -16.60 7.95
CA GLY A 43 9.46 -17.41 7.87
C GLY A 43 8.38 -16.79 7.01
N ILE A 44 7.21 -17.36 7.11
CA ILE A 44 6.05 -16.97 6.32
C ILE A 44 4.89 -16.68 7.26
N LEU A 45 3.87 -16.02 6.73
CA LEU A 45 2.61 -15.86 7.47
C LEU A 45 2.00 -17.25 7.72
N SER A 46 1.44 -17.44 8.91
CA SER A 46 0.79 -18.70 9.22
C SER A 46 -0.42 -18.92 8.33
N ASP A 47 -0.79 -20.17 8.12
CA ASP A 47 -2.00 -20.49 7.34
C ASP A 47 -3.23 -19.86 7.96
N GLN A 48 -3.30 -19.84 9.29
CA GLN A 48 -4.40 -19.22 10.01
C GLN A 48 -4.48 -17.71 9.68
N MET A 49 -3.35 -17.03 9.64
CA MET A 49 -3.31 -15.62 9.31
C MET A 49 -3.68 -15.38 7.85
N LEU A 50 -3.19 -16.20 6.93
CA LEU A 50 -3.53 -16.11 5.53
C LEU A 50 -5.02 -16.32 5.28
N ASP A 51 -5.62 -17.26 6.01
CA ASP A 51 -7.05 -17.53 5.89
C ASP A 51 -7.90 -16.34 6.33
N CYS A 52 -7.38 -15.51 7.22
CA CYS A 52 -8.09 -14.30 7.66
C CYS A 52 -7.96 -13.14 6.70
N CYS A 53 -7.02 -13.18 5.77
CA CYS A 53 -6.81 -12.10 4.82
C CYS A 53 -7.88 -12.08 3.74
N ASP A 54 -8.36 -10.89 3.41
CA ASP A 54 -9.26 -10.73 2.28
C ASP A 54 -8.51 -10.87 0.96
N TYR A 55 -7.26 -10.41 0.95
CA TYR A 55 -6.37 -10.51 -0.22
C TYR A 55 -4.97 -10.86 0.23
N VAL A 56 -4.25 -11.56 -0.63
CA VAL A 56 -2.82 -11.83 -0.45
C VAL A 56 -2.09 -11.25 -1.64
N VAL A 57 -1.09 -10.43 -1.38
CA VAL A 57 -0.34 -9.70 -2.40
C VAL A 57 1.13 -10.07 -2.28
N LYS A 58 1.80 -10.19 -3.41
CA LYS A 58 3.23 -10.46 -3.44
C LYS A 58 3.97 -9.36 -4.22
N ILE A 59 5.20 -9.13 -3.80
CA ILE A 59 6.10 -8.26 -4.56
C ILE A 59 6.82 -9.16 -5.57
N PRO A 60 6.72 -8.86 -6.88
CA PRO A 60 7.27 -9.74 -7.91
C PRO A 60 8.80 -9.63 -7.98
N MET A 61 9.48 -10.24 -7.04
CA MET A 61 10.94 -10.26 -6.97
C MET A 61 11.42 -11.69 -6.87
N ARG A 62 12.66 -11.93 -7.33
CA ARG A 62 13.27 -13.27 -7.27
C ARG A 62 13.76 -13.62 -5.88
N PHE A 63 13.97 -12.63 -5.03
CA PHE A 63 14.55 -12.82 -3.71
C PHE A 63 13.59 -12.36 -2.64
N SER A 64 13.69 -12.99 -1.47
CA SER A 64 13.04 -12.44 -0.29
C SER A 64 13.66 -11.10 0.03
N ILE A 65 12.83 -10.14 0.40
CA ILE A 65 13.30 -8.83 0.82
C ILE A 65 13.00 -8.62 2.29
N ASN A 66 13.74 -7.69 2.89
CA ASN A 66 13.53 -7.32 4.27
C ASN A 66 12.08 -6.88 4.49
N VAL A 67 11.51 -7.24 5.62
CA VAL A 67 10.11 -6.93 5.96
C VAL A 67 9.85 -5.42 5.93
N GLY A 68 10.78 -4.64 6.47
CA GLY A 68 10.64 -3.18 6.44
C GLY A 68 10.61 -2.64 5.02
N LEU A 69 11.48 -3.16 4.16
CA LEU A 69 11.52 -2.75 2.77
C LEU A 69 10.24 -3.18 2.04
N ALA A 70 9.76 -4.39 2.31
CA ALA A 70 8.51 -4.85 1.72
C ALA A 70 7.35 -3.93 2.09
N GLY A 71 7.27 -3.53 3.37
CA GLY A 71 6.24 -2.59 3.82
C GLY A 71 6.34 -1.25 3.13
N ALA A 72 7.56 -0.74 2.97
CA ALA A 72 7.78 0.53 2.29
C ALA A 72 7.34 0.47 0.82
N LEU A 73 7.65 -0.62 0.14
CA LEU A 73 7.23 -0.80 -1.26
C LEU A 73 5.73 -0.86 -1.40
N VAL A 74 5.05 -1.58 -0.52
CA VAL A 74 3.58 -1.66 -0.53
C VAL A 74 2.96 -0.30 -0.29
N MET A 75 3.45 0.45 0.68
CA MET A 75 2.94 1.79 0.95
C MET A 75 3.21 2.76 -0.20
N TYR A 76 4.35 2.65 -0.83
CA TYR A 76 4.69 3.46 -1.99
C TYR A 76 3.76 3.15 -3.16
N ASP A 77 3.53 1.85 -3.43
CA ASP A 77 2.60 1.45 -4.48
C ASP A 77 1.17 1.96 -4.21
N ARG A 78 0.73 1.86 -2.96
CA ARG A 78 -0.57 2.41 -2.57
C ARG A 78 -0.64 3.91 -2.83
N MET A 79 0.41 4.64 -2.45
CA MET A 79 0.47 6.08 -2.66
C MET A 79 0.41 6.42 -4.16
N LEU A 80 1.16 5.67 -4.99
CA LEU A 80 1.15 5.89 -6.44
C LEU A 80 -0.23 5.64 -7.04
N SER A 81 -0.93 4.61 -6.57
CA SER A 81 -2.21 4.23 -7.16
C SER A 81 -3.37 5.09 -6.68
N MET A 82 -3.27 5.69 -5.50
CA MET A 82 -4.37 6.44 -4.89
C MET A 82 -4.12 7.95 -4.82
N GLY A 83 -2.88 8.38 -4.99
CA GLY A 83 -2.52 9.79 -4.96
C GLY A 83 -2.66 10.45 -6.32
N ARG A 84 -2.53 11.77 -6.32
CA ARG A 84 -2.53 12.56 -7.55
C ARG A 84 -1.12 13.05 -7.81
N PHE A 85 -0.58 12.60 -8.94
CA PHE A 85 0.76 13.00 -9.37
C PHE A 85 0.70 13.42 -10.82
N ALA A 86 1.62 14.27 -11.21
CA ALA A 86 1.73 14.66 -12.60
C ALA A 86 2.07 13.43 -13.45
N PRO A 87 1.53 13.33 -14.66
CA PRO A 87 1.90 12.24 -15.57
C PRO A 87 3.41 12.21 -15.79
N ARG A 88 3.95 11.00 -15.93
CA ARG A 88 5.35 10.84 -16.24
C ARG A 88 5.64 11.42 -17.63
N SER A 89 6.76 12.12 -17.78
CA SER A 89 7.17 12.60 -19.08
C SER A 89 7.51 11.43 -20.00
N GLN A 90 7.35 11.61 -21.30
CA GLN A 90 7.68 10.56 -22.27
C GLN A 90 9.18 10.43 -22.48
N ARG A 91 9.94 11.44 -22.10
CA ARG A 91 11.40 11.42 -22.16
C ARG A 91 11.98 11.36 -20.77
N PRO A 92 13.23 10.88 -20.62
CA PRO A 92 13.85 10.86 -19.29
C PRO A 92 13.82 12.25 -18.67
N GLY A 93 13.42 12.30 -17.41
CA GLY A 93 13.29 13.54 -16.65
C GLY A 93 11.92 13.68 -16.05
N GLY A 94 11.61 14.87 -15.61
CA GLY A 94 10.37 15.18 -14.95
C GLY A 94 9.36 15.88 -15.85
N PRO A 95 8.14 16.12 -15.33
CA PRO A 95 7.12 16.84 -16.09
C PRO A 95 7.49 18.30 -16.27
N VAL A 96 6.97 18.90 -17.35
CA VAL A 96 7.19 20.32 -17.65
C VAL A 96 6.53 21.18 -16.58
N ASP A 97 5.29 20.84 -16.22
CA ASP A 97 4.52 21.56 -15.20
C ASP A 97 4.33 20.65 -13.99
N ALA A 98 4.87 21.05 -12.85
CA ALA A 98 4.72 20.30 -11.63
C ALA A 98 3.31 20.50 -11.06
N MET A 99 2.68 19.39 -10.64
CA MET A 99 1.42 19.46 -9.93
C MET A 99 1.67 19.83 -8.48
N PRO A 100 0.67 20.46 -7.82
CA PRO A 100 0.79 20.69 -6.39
C PRO A 100 1.03 19.38 -5.62
N VAL A 101 1.77 19.48 -4.52
CA VAL A 101 2.04 18.32 -3.69
C VAL A 101 0.71 17.69 -3.25
N PRO A 102 0.53 16.37 -3.43
CA PRO A 102 -0.69 15.71 -2.98
C PRO A 102 -0.89 15.87 -1.47
N VAL A 103 -2.14 16.08 -1.06
CA VAL A 103 -2.48 16.20 0.37
C VAL A 103 -2.83 14.84 0.98
N PHE A 104 -2.49 13.77 0.27
CA PHE A 104 -2.77 12.41 0.71
C PHE A 104 -2.15 12.15 2.10
N GLY A 105 -2.99 11.66 3.00
CA GLY A 105 -2.54 11.39 4.37
C GLY A 105 -2.48 12.59 5.30
N GLN A 106 -2.71 13.80 4.79
CA GLN A 106 -2.72 14.98 5.64
C GLN A 106 -4.04 15.12 6.40
N PRO A 107 -4.01 15.66 7.65
CA PRO A 107 -5.24 15.92 8.38
C PRO A 107 -6.17 16.86 7.62
N ALA A 108 -7.48 16.70 7.84
CA ALA A 108 -8.48 17.50 7.16
C ALA A 108 -8.33 19.00 7.41
N TRP A 109 -7.90 19.39 8.62
CA TRP A 109 -7.73 20.81 8.95
C TRP A 109 -6.63 21.47 8.13
N VAL A 110 -5.58 20.72 7.78
CA VAL A 110 -4.52 21.24 6.89
C VAL A 110 -5.09 21.53 5.52
N ARG A 111 -5.89 20.61 4.97
CA ARG A 111 -6.52 20.80 3.68
C ARG A 111 -7.47 21.98 3.65
N LYS A 112 -8.25 22.16 4.71
CA LYS A 112 -9.18 23.31 4.85
C LYS A 112 -8.43 24.63 4.85
N ASN A 113 -7.31 24.71 5.59
CA ASN A 113 -6.50 25.94 5.64
C ASN A 113 -5.93 26.29 4.28
N ARG A 114 -5.48 25.31 3.51
CA ARG A 114 -4.99 25.52 2.15
C ARG A 114 -6.09 26.07 1.26
N SER A 115 -7.31 25.55 1.38
CA SER A 115 -8.44 26.02 0.59
C SER A 115 -8.79 27.47 0.90
N LYS A 116 -8.68 27.88 2.16
CA LYS A 116 -9.00 29.24 2.58
C LYS A 116 -7.98 30.28 2.11
N ASN A 117 -6.75 29.84 1.84
CA ASN A 117 -5.66 30.73 1.47
C ASN A 117 -5.51 30.89 -0.05
N ARG A 118 -6.44 30.39 -0.81
CA ARG A 118 -6.46 30.56 -2.27
C ARG A 118 -7.18 31.81 -2.69
#